data_1b8c7f252d5dbf93736977537b3cc81e
#
_entry.id   1b8c7f252d5dbf93736977537b3cc81e
#
_cell.length_a   1.000
_cell.length_b   1.000
_cell.length_c   1.000
_cell.angle_alpha   90.00
_cell.angle_beta   90.00
_cell.angle_gamma   90.00
#
_symmetry.space_group_name_H-M   'P 1'
#
loop_
_entity.id
_entity.type
_entity.pdbx_description
1 polymer ?
#
loop_
_entity_poly.entity_id
_entity_poly.type
_entity_poly.pdbx_seq_one_letter_code
_entity_poly.pdbx_strand_id
1 'polypeptide(L)'
;MITQNNANIFEIEQFAKDGKHIPIDPGAVFKFRIDKNTYLTEKRFLSGRELLEIAGKIPPENFRIDMIIHGGRPRKIGLAEKVDLAEFGVERFVTMPLDPTEG
;
A
#
# COMPACT_ATOMS: atom_id res chain seq x y z
N MET A 1 27.21 -17.31 -2.81
CA MET A 1 26.62 -16.98 -2.66
C MET A 1 25.75 -16.41 -2.57
N ILE A 2 25.32 -16.34 -2.63
CA ILE A 2 24.57 -15.91 -2.58
C ILE A 2 23.79 -15.54 -2.46
N THR A 3 23.30 -15.31 -2.27
CA THR A 3 22.54 -14.93 -2.11
C THR A 3 21.51 -14.65 -2.32
N GLN A 4 20.77 -14.74 -2.17
CA GLN A 4 19.75 -14.33 -2.42
C GLN A 4 18.90 -13.65 -1.67
N ASN A 5 18.33 -12.88 -1.67
CA ASN A 5 17.84 -11.91 -1.00
C ASN A 5 16.41 -11.70 -1.03
N ASN A 6 15.66 -12.49 -1.78
CA ASN A 6 14.23 -12.41 -1.94
C ASN A 6 13.49 -12.94 -0.74
N ALA A 7 14.19 -13.52 0.20
CA ALA A 7 13.57 -14.09 1.37
C ALA A 7 12.87 -13.05 2.24
N ASN A 8 13.24 -11.78 2.08
CA ASN A 8 12.67 -10.72 2.91
C ASN A 8 11.56 -9.92 2.24
N ILE A 9 11.09 -10.38 1.09
CA ILE A 9 10.02 -9.69 0.39
C ILE A 9 8.69 -10.31 0.80
N PHE A 10 7.81 -9.47 1.36
CA PHE A 10 6.49 -9.93 1.82
C PHE A 10 5.42 -9.26 0.98
N GLU A 11 4.63 -10.08 0.28
CA GLU A 11 3.52 -9.56 -0.53
C GLU A 11 2.32 -9.41 0.38
N ILE A 12 1.97 -8.17 0.70
CA ILE A 12 0.96 -7.92 1.71
C ILE A 12 -0.41 -8.45 1.30
N GLU A 13 -0.73 -8.39 0.01
CA GLU A 13 -2.02 -8.88 -0.47
C GLU A 13 -2.20 -10.37 -0.19
N GLN A 14 -1.15 -11.14 -0.42
CA GLN A 14 -1.22 -12.58 -0.19
C GLN A 14 -1.36 -12.88 1.30
N PHE A 15 -0.61 -12.16 2.14
CA PHE A 15 -0.73 -12.36 3.59
C PHE A 15 -2.14 -12.04 4.06
N ALA A 16 -2.74 -10.97 3.52
CA ALA A 16 -4.11 -10.60 3.89
C ALA A 16 -5.09 -11.69 3.49
N LYS A 17 -4.96 -12.21 2.28
CA LYS A 17 -5.87 -13.25 1.81
C LYS A 17 -5.72 -14.55 2.58
N ASP A 18 -4.51 -14.84 3.04
CA ASP A 18 -4.24 -16.04 3.81
C ASP A 18 -4.55 -15.89 5.30
N GLY A 19 -4.95 -14.68 5.73
CA GLY A 19 -5.23 -14.43 7.14
C GLY A 19 -3.99 -14.52 8.01
N LYS A 20 -2.84 -14.14 7.50
CA LYS A 20 -1.57 -14.23 8.21
C LYS A 20 -1.01 -12.87 8.53
N HIS A 21 -0.28 -12.81 9.64
CA HIS A 21 0.45 -11.60 10.02
C HIS A 21 1.78 -11.54 9.28
N ILE A 22 2.17 -10.35 8.89
CA ILE A 22 3.45 -10.12 8.22
C ILE A 22 4.52 -10.03 9.28
N PRO A 23 5.61 -10.80 9.16
CA PRO A 23 6.71 -10.68 10.13
C PRO A 23 7.33 -9.30 10.08
N ILE A 24 7.67 -8.75 11.27
CA ILE A 24 8.31 -7.44 11.36
C ILE A 24 9.79 -7.69 11.54
N ASP A 25 10.51 -7.70 10.43
CA ASP A 25 11.95 -7.96 10.44
C ASP A 25 12.71 -6.73 9.98
N PRO A 26 13.89 -6.48 10.55
CA PRO A 26 14.78 -5.49 9.95
C PRO A 26 15.10 -5.91 8.53
N GLY A 27 15.06 -4.99 7.61
CA GLY A 27 15.35 -5.30 6.22
C GLY A 27 14.20 -5.90 5.45
N ALA A 28 13.01 -5.98 6.05
CA ALA A 28 11.83 -6.45 5.32
C ALA A 28 11.53 -5.52 4.16
N VAL A 29 11.13 -6.10 3.04
CA VAL A 29 10.65 -5.35 1.88
C VAL A 29 9.20 -5.72 1.67
N PHE A 30 8.36 -4.70 1.55
CA PHE A 30 6.92 -4.92 1.38
C PHE A 30 6.56 -4.77 -0.10
N LYS A 31 5.88 -5.78 -0.63
CA LYS A 31 5.34 -5.72 -1.97
C LYS A 31 3.86 -5.43 -1.87
N PHE A 32 3.41 -4.36 -2.51
CA PHE A 32 2.03 -3.92 -2.37
C PHE A 32 1.49 -3.47 -3.71
N ARG A 33 0.20 -3.49 -3.84
CA ARG A 33 -0.48 -3.17 -5.09
C ARG A 33 -1.28 -1.89 -4.95
N ILE A 34 -1.11 -0.99 -5.93
CA ILE A 34 -1.97 0.16 -6.09
C ILE A 34 -2.59 0.05 -7.48
N ASP A 35 -3.90 -0.02 -7.53
CA ASP A 35 -4.64 -0.26 -8.77
C ASP A 35 -4.14 -1.54 -9.44
N LYS A 36 -3.53 -1.46 -10.61
CA LYS A 36 -3.09 -2.64 -11.34
C LYS A 36 -1.62 -2.97 -11.15
N ASN A 37 -0.87 -2.08 -10.53
CA ASN A 37 0.59 -2.21 -10.48
C ASN A 37 1.06 -2.56 -9.10
N THR A 38 2.18 -3.28 -9.03
CA THR A 38 2.80 -3.62 -7.76
C THR A 38 4.08 -2.84 -7.59
N TYR A 39 4.41 -2.57 -6.32
CA TYR A 39 5.56 -1.75 -5.95
C TYR A 39 6.25 -2.39 -4.77
N LEU A 40 7.52 -2.05 -4.59
CA LEU A 40 8.33 -2.54 -3.47
C LEU A 40 8.78 -1.34 -2.65
N THR A 41 8.81 -1.51 -1.32
CA THR A 41 9.33 -0.49 -0.44
C THR A 41 9.92 -1.13 0.81
N GLU A 42 10.96 -0.52 1.34
CA GLU A 42 11.49 -0.92 2.63
C GLU A 42 10.81 -0.19 3.77
N LYS A 43 9.99 0.80 3.45
CA LYS A 43 9.29 1.58 4.46
C LYS A 43 8.03 0.86 4.89
N ARG A 44 7.92 0.63 6.19
CA ARG A 44 6.70 0.02 6.73
C ARG A 44 5.52 0.98 6.69
N PHE A 45 5.80 2.26 6.92
CA PHE A 45 4.74 3.28 6.98
C PHE A 45 4.86 4.23 5.81
N LEU A 46 3.76 4.41 5.09
CA LEU A 46 3.68 5.34 3.96
C LEU A 46 2.42 6.19 4.11
N SER A 47 2.53 7.47 3.80
CA SER A 47 1.37 8.34 3.83
C SER A 47 0.54 8.18 2.57
N GLY A 48 -0.71 8.63 2.61
CA GLY A 48 -1.53 8.65 1.41
C GLY A 48 -0.86 9.40 0.29
N ARG A 49 -0.22 10.53 0.60
CA ARG A 49 0.51 11.31 -0.39
C ARG A 49 1.63 10.48 -1.01
N GLU A 50 2.41 9.80 -0.17
CA GLU A 50 3.51 8.97 -0.68
C GLU A 50 3.01 7.85 -1.57
N LEU A 51 1.91 7.21 -1.18
CA LEU A 51 1.34 6.15 -2.00
C LEU A 51 0.89 6.66 -3.36
N LEU A 52 0.25 7.82 -3.38
CA LEU A 52 -0.19 8.41 -4.64
C LEU A 52 0.99 8.78 -5.52
N GLU A 53 2.04 9.35 -4.92
CA GLU A 53 3.24 9.70 -5.67
C GLU A 53 3.93 8.48 -6.27
N ILE A 54 4.01 7.41 -5.49
CA ILE A 54 4.58 6.15 -5.97
C ILE A 54 3.81 5.67 -7.19
N ALA A 55 2.48 5.80 -7.17
CA ALA A 55 1.63 5.35 -8.26
C ALA A 55 1.59 6.32 -9.43
N GLY A 56 2.33 7.43 -9.36
CA GLY A 56 2.34 8.42 -10.43
C GLY A 56 1.10 9.29 -10.49
N LYS A 57 0.34 9.34 -9.40
CA LYS A 57 -0.87 10.15 -9.31
C LYS A 57 -0.50 11.53 -8.80
N ILE A 58 -0.13 12.40 -9.71
CA ILE A 58 0.45 13.70 -9.40
C ILE A 58 -0.36 14.79 -10.08
N PRO A 59 -0.73 15.85 -9.37
CA PRO A 59 -0.44 16.07 -7.95
C PRO A 59 -1.37 15.23 -7.08
N PRO A 60 -0.89 14.77 -5.93
CA PRO A 60 -1.72 13.90 -5.08
C PRO A 60 -3.04 14.52 -4.66
N GLU A 61 -3.08 15.83 -4.54
CA GLU A 61 -4.30 16.52 -4.13
C GLU A 61 -5.47 16.32 -5.09
N ASN A 62 -5.17 15.89 -6.32
CA ASN A 62 -6.22 15.68 -7.32
C ASN A 62 -6.74 14.25 -7.34
N PHE A 63 -6.33 13.44 -6.38
CA PHE A 63 -6.73 12.03 -6.35
C PHE A 63 -7.18 11.62 -4.96
N ARG A 64 -8.05 10.62 -4.95
CA ARG A 64 -8.44 9.93 -3.73
C ARG A 64 -7.78 8.57 -3.73
N ILE A 65 -7.38 8.09 -2.55
CA ILE A 65 -6.84 6.75 -2.40
C ILE A 65 -7.58 6.05 -1.28
N ASP A 66 -7.97 4.81 -1.54
CA ASP A 66 -8.64 3.96 -0.56
C ASP A 66 -7.80 2.75 -0.27
N MET A 67 -7.84 2.32 0.98
CA MET A 67 -7.21 1.08 1.42
C MET A 67 -8.27 -0.01 1.46
N ILE A 68 -7.96 -1.15 0.84
CA ILE A 68 -8.86 -2.29 0.83
C ILE A 68 -8.39 -3.26 1.89
N ILE A 69 -9.26 -3.57 2.84
CA ILE A 69 -8.98 -4.51 3.92
C ILE A 69 -9.70 -5.80 3.58
N HIS A 70 -9.00 -6.92 3.68
CA HIS A 70 -9.58 -8.20 3.31
C HIS A 70 -10.85 -8.46 4.12
N GLY A 71 -11.93 -8.71 3.42
CA GLY A 71 -13.21 -8.96 4.06
C GLY A 71 -13.89 -7.73 4.59
N GLY A 72 -13.30 -6.55 4.39
CA GLY A 72 -13.85 -5.30 4.90
C GLY A 72 -14.23 -4.35 3.79
N ARG A 73 -14.56 -3.15 4.19
CA ARG A 73 -14.94 -2.10 3.26
C ARG A 73 -13.74 -1.25 2.89
N PRO A 74 -13.75 -0.65 1.71
CA PRO A 74 -12.71 0.33 1.38
C PRO A 74 -12.74 1.48 2.39
N ARG A 75 -11.56 1.95 2.77
CA ARG A 75 -11.44 3.08 3.69
C ARG A 75 -10.57 4.14 3.06
N LYS A 76 -11.09 5.36 2.98
CA LYS A 76 -10.35 6.48 2.43
C LYS A 76 -9.13 6.78 3.29
N ILE A 77 -8.01 7.06 2.64
CA ILE A 77 -6.76 7.43 3.30
C ILE A 77 -6.52 8.91 3.08
N GLY A 78 -6.26 9.65 4.16
CA GLY A 78 -5.89 11.05 4.04
C GLY A 78 -4.48 11.22 3.52
N LEU A 79 -4.21 12.37 2.91
CA LEU A 79 -2.88 12.61 2.35
C LEU A 79 -1.78 12.55 3.40
N ALA A 80 -2.07 13.05 4.60
CA ALA A 80 -1.08 13.04 5.68
C ALA A 80 -1.18 11.79 6.56
N GLU A 81 -2.15 10.96 6.30
CA GLU A 81 -2.37 9.77 7.13
C GLU A 81 -1.33 8.70 6.79
N LYS A 82 -0.68 8.15 7.80
CA LYS A 82 0.30 7.09 7.61
C LYS A 82 -0.39 5.73 7.67
N VAL A 83 -0.07 4.90 6.69
CA VAL A 83 -0.58 3.54 6.61
C VAL A 83 0.54 2.60 7.00
N ASP A 84 0.21 1.59 7.81
CA ASP A 84 1.15 0.53 8.21
C ASP A 84 0.99 -0.62 7.22
N LEU A 85 1.99 -0.82 6.36
CA LEU A 85 1.92 -1.88 5.36
C LEU A 85 1.95 -3.28 5.98
N ALA A 86 2.40 -3.38 7.21
CA ALA A 86 2.41 -4.67 7.92
C ALA A 86 1.15 -4.89 8.75
N GLU A 87 0.19 -3.99 8.70
CA GLU A 87 -1.04 -4.15 9.47
C GLU A 87 -1.83 -5.33 8.94
N PHE A 88 -2.34 -6.13 9.88
CA PHE A 88 -3.10 -7.33 9.54
C PHE A 88 -4.27 -7.00 8.62
N GLY A 89 -4.38 -7.74 7.53
CA GLY A 89 -5.55 -7.62 6.65
C GLY A 89 -5.47 -6.54 5.59
N VAL A 90 -4.44 -5.72 5.60
CA VAL A 90 -4.31 -4.70 4.54
C VAL A 90 -3.99 -5.41 3.23
N GLU A 91 -4.88 -5.29 2.24
CA GLU A 91 -4.78 -6.07 1.02
C GLU A 91 -4.16 -5.29 -0.12
N ARG A 92 -4.70 -4.13 -0.43
CA ARG A 92 -4.24 -3.34 -1.58
C ARG A 92 -4.85 -1.95 -1.51
N PHE A 93 -4.51 -1.14 -2.49
CA PHE A 93 -4.99 0.24 -2.56
C PHE A 93 -5.60 0.50 -3.93
N VAL A 94 -6.60 1.37 -3.98
CA VAL A 94 -7.19 1.81 -5.24
C VAL A 94 -7.27 3.33 -5.25
N THR A 95 -7.07 3.91 -6.41
CA THR A 95 -7.10 5.36 -6.56
C THR A 95 -8.22 5.77 -7.51
N MET A 96 -8.60 7.03 -7.38
CA MET A 96 -9.66 7.57 -8.19
C MET A 96 -9.40 9.08 -8.36
N PRO A 97 -9.50 9.62 -9.56
CA PRO A 97 -9.35 11.07 -9.70
C PRO A 97 -10.51 11.79 -9.04
N LEU A 98 -10.20 12.92 -8.44
CA LEU A 98 -11.25 13.80 -7.93
C LEU A 98 -11.73 14.67 -9.08
N ASP A 99 -13.01 14.98 -9.07
CA ASP A 99 -13.57 15.81 -10.13
C ASP A 99 -13.36 17.28 -9.78
N PRO A 100 -12.44 17.97 -10.48
CA PRO A 100 -12.15 19.34 -10.14
C PRO A 100 -13.33 20.27 -10.40
N THR A 101 -14.27 19.88 -11.22
CA THR A 101 -15.39 20.76 -11.53
C THR A 101 -16.42 20.77 -10.40
N GLU A 102 -16.30 19.86 -9.47
CA GLU A 102 -17.20 19.84 -8.33
C GLU A 102 -16.83 20.87 -7.29
N GLY A 103 -15.63 21.37 -7.38
CA GLY A 103 -15.14 22.32 -6.39
C GLY A 103 -15.69 23.69 -6.55
#